data_3b8e1c2f9a3f48af62f0b11ef46831bf
#
_entry.id   3b8e1c2f9a3f48af62f0b11ef46831bf
#
_cell.length_a   1.000
_cell.length_b   1.000
_cell.length_c   1.000
_cell.angle_alpha   90.00
_cell.angle_beta   90.00
_cell.angle_gamma   90.00
#
_symmetry.space_group_name_H-M   'P 1'
#
loop_
_entity.id
_entity.type
_entity.pdbx_description
1 polymer ?
#
loop_
_entity_poly.entity_id
_entity_poly.type
_entity_poly.pdbx_seq_one_letter_code
_entity_poly.pdbx_strand_id
1 'polypeptide(L)'
;YRVIGLHYGYSGLFNPNPRYEDLDMFRVDYIFNQGGSYLTMSRFKPTDEDFEKNFNLDFFKQNNIKLLVTVGGDDTASTANRIAKFLEAKQYPIANIHVPKTIDNDLPLPAGMPTFGYQSAKNAGSVIGRAVYNDARTSANWFVVAAMGRSAGHLAFGIGSACHYPMIVIPEMF
;
A
#
# COMPACT_ATOMS: atom_id res chain seq x y z
N TYR A 1 8.69 24.30 2.15
CA TYR A 1 8.73 23.18 1.19
C TYR A 1 7.41 23.15 0.42
N ARG A 2 7.48 22.85 -0.89
CA ARG A 2 6.31 22.56 -1.72
C ARG A 2 6.10 21.06 -1.76
N VAL A 3 4.87 20.61 -1.57
CA VAL A 3 4.49 19.19 -1.67
C VAL A 3 3.58 19.02 -2.87
N ILE A 4 3.94 18.11 -3.78
CA ILE A 4 3.14 17.79 -4.95
C ILE A 4 2.64 16.35 -4.87
N GLY A 5 1.36 16.17 -5.15
CA GLY A 5 0.72 14.88 -5.28
C GLY A 5 0.68 14.44 -6.73
N LEU A 6 1.27 13.29 -7.03
CA LEU A 6 1.26 12.71 -8.37
C LEU A 6 0.10 11.73 -8.51
N HIS A 7 -0.73 11.93 -9.53
CA HIS A 7 -1.84 11.01 -9.82
C HIS A 7 -1.37 9.74 -10.51
N TYR A 8 -2.13 8.67 -10.32
CA TYR A 8 -1.93 7.34 -10.94
C TYR A 8 -0.66 6.62 -10.50
N GLY A 9 -0.13 6.94 -9.32
CA GLY A 9 1.05 6.29 -8.79
C GLY A 9 2.24 6.34 -9.76
N TYR A 10 2.99 5.23 -9.89
CA TYR A 10 4.18 5.21 -10.74
C TYR A 10 3.90 5.41 -12.23
N SER A 11 2.73 5.04 -12.75
CA SER A 11 2.42 5.29 -14.17
C SER A 11 2.49 6.76 -14.54
N GLY A 12 2.25 7.66 -13.57
CA GLY A 12 2.42 9.09 -13.74
C GLY A 12 3.87 9.51 -14.02
N LEU A 13 4.87 8.83 -13.42
CA LEU A 13 6.29 9.11 -13.64
C LEU A 13 6.82 8.66 -15.00
N PHE A 14 6.10 7.77 -15.66
CA PHE A 14 6.44 7.22 -16.98
C PHE A 14 5.55 7.81 -18.08
N ASN A 15 4.84 8.89 -17.77
CA ASN A 15 4.01 9.64 -18.72
C ASN A 15 4.73 10.94 -19.09
N PRO A 16 4.81 11.32 -20.37
CA PRO A 16 5.40 12.59 -20.79
C PRO A 16 4.64 13.81 -20.22
N ASN A 17 3.34 13.66 -19.94
CA ASN A 17 2.51 14.68 -19.36
C ASN A 17 1.89 14.20 -18.03
N PRO A 18 2.66 14.17 -16.93
CA PRO A 18 2.18 13.68 -15.65
C PRO A 18 1.10 14.60 -15.07
N ARG A 19 0.01 14.01 -14.59
CA ARG A 19 -0.99 14.78 -13.84
C ARG A 19 -0.55 14.89 -12.39
N TYR A 20 -0.42 16.10 -11.91
CA TYR A 20 -0.05 16.37 -10.52
C TYR A 20 -0.74 17.64 -10.01
N GLU A 21 -0.75 17.82 -8.70
CA GLU A 21 -1.31 18.98 -8.04
C GLU A 21 -0.52 19.33 -6.77
N ASP A 22 -0.61 20.58 -6.34
CA ASP A 22 -0.04 21.01 -5.06
C ASP A 22 -0.93 20.50 -3.91
N LEU A 23 -0.30 19.85 -2.94
CA LEU A 23 -0.95 19.40 -1.71
C LEU A 23 -0.71 20.46 -0.63
N ASP A 24 -1.67 21.34 -0.45
CA ASP A 24 -1.68 22.32 0.64
C ASP A 24 -2.42 21.79 1.88
N MET A 25 -2.30 22.50 2.99
CA MET A 25 -2.95 22.13 4.25
C MET A 25 -4.47 22.03 4.12
N PHE A 26 -5.11 22.90 3.37
CA PHE A 26 -6.57 22.91 3.20
C PHE A 26 -7.05 21.66 2.46
N ARG A 27 -6.32 21.23 1.42
CA ARG A 27 -6.66 19.99 0.71
C ARG A 27 -6.45 18.77 1.58
N VAL A 28 -5.38 18.72 2.35
CA VAL A 28 -5.09 17.59 3.26
C VAL A 28 -6.15 17.50 4.35
N ASP A 29 -6.59 18.59 4.94
CA ASP A 29 -7.64 18.62 5.95
C ASP A 29 -8.98 18.11 5.43
N TYR A 30 -9.25 18.29 4.14
CA TYR A 30 -10.48 17.81 3.53
C TYR A 30 -10.48 16.28 3.28
N ILE A 31 -9.32 15.68 3.06
CA ILE A 31 -9.21 14.27 2.63
C ILE A 31 -8.65 13.34 3.71
N PHE A 32 -8.06 13.84 4.80
CA PHE A 32 -7.29 13.02 5.75
C PHE A 32 -8.09 11.90 6.41
N ASN A 33 -9.40 12.05 6.54
CA ASN A 33 -10.31 11.06 7.15
C ASN A 33 -11.14 10.28 6.12
N GLN A 34 -10.85 10.44 4.82
CA GLN A 34 -11.53 9.70 3.76
C GLN A 34 -10.78 8.42 3.41
N GLY A 35 -11.54 7.37 3.09
CA GLY A 35 -10.96 6.13 2.58
C GLY A 35 -10.56 6.22 1.11
N GLY A 36 -9.74 5.28 0.68
CA GLY A 36 -9.23 5.22 -0.69
C GLY A 36 -7.97 6.05 -0.93
N SER A 37 -7.64 6.28 -2.18
CA SER A 37 -6.51 7.10 -2.58
C SER A 37 -7.00 8.33 -3.35
N TYR A 38 -6.86 9.50 -2.77
CA TYR A 38 -7.22 10.77 -3.40
C TYR A 38 -6.47 10.99 -4.73
N LEU A 39 -5.18 10.69 -4.74
CA LEU A 39 -4.33 10.78 -5.94
C LEU A 39 -4.50 9.60 -6.89
N THR A 40 -5.46 8.72 -6.62
CA THR A 40 -5.64 7.46 -7.34
C THR A 40 -4.41 6.55 -7.24
N MET A 41 -4.39 5.46 -7.96
CA MET A 41 -3.28 4.51 -7.93
C MET A 41 -3.20 3.76 -9.27
N SER A 42 -2.09 3.09 -9.50
CA SER A 42 -1.96 2.13 -10.60
C SER A 42 -1.24 0.86 -10.14
N ARG A 43 -1.41 -0.20 -10.90
CA ARG A 43 -0.64 -1.45 -10.74
C ARG A 43 0.50 -1.54 -11.76
N PHE A 44 0.91 -0.42 -12.31
CA PHE A 44 2.00 -0.34 -13.26
C PHE A 44 3.31 -0.76 -12.61
N LYS A 45 3.97 -1.73 -13.21
CA LYS A 45 5.30 -2.21 -12.82
C LYS A 45 6.26 -1.89 -13.95
N PRO A 46 7.10 -0.86 -13.82
CA PRO A 46 8.00 -0.46 -14.89
C PRO A 46 9.05 -1.54 -15.17
N THR A 47 9.26 -1.82 -16.45
CA THR A 47 10.36 -2.64 -16.94
C THR A 47 11.63 -1.81 -17.05
N ASP A 48 12.79 -2.43 -17.31
CA ASP A 48 14.04 -1.68 -17.54
C ASP A 48 13.96 -0.84 -18.81
N GLU A 49 13.26 -1.31 -19.83
CA GLU A 49 12.98 -0.55 -21.04
C GLU A 49 12.14 0.70 -20.76
N ASP A 50 11.16 0.61 -19.87
CA ASP A 50 10.38 1.78 -19.45
C ASP A 50 11.26 2.83 -18.78
N PHE A 51 12.20 2.42 -17.91
CA PHE A 51 13.13 3.36 -17.29
C PHE A 51 14.00 4.09 -18.32
N GLU A 52 14.44 3.39 -19.34
CA GLU A 52 15.31 3.99 -20.38
C GLU A 52 14.54 4.92 -21.33
N LYS A 53 13.32 4.55 -21.72
CA LYS A 53 12.57 5.24 -22.77
C LYS A 53 11.48 6.19 -22.26
N ASN A 54 10.85 5.85 -21.14
CA ASN A 54 9.58 6.49 -20.74
C ASN A 54 9.68 7.26 -19.42
N PHE A 55 10.76 7.09 -18.64
CA PHE A 55 10.88 7.76 -17.36
C PHE A 55 11.04 9.28 -17.53
N ASN A 56 10.14 10.04 -16.91
CA ASN A 56 10.11 11.50 -17.06
C ASN A 56 11.08 12.20 -16.08
N LEU A 57 12.37 12.16 -16.42
CA LEU A 57 13.41 12.85 -15.63
C LEU A 57 13.23 14.37 -15.62
N ASP A 58 12.69 14.94 -16.69
CA ASP A 58 12.48 16.37 -16.80
C ASP A 58 11.44 16.87 -15.80
N PHE A 59 10.43 16.07 -15.49
CA PHE A 59 9.47 16.36 -14.42
C PHE A 59 10.17 16.59 -13.08
N PHE A 60 11.15 15.74 -12.73
CA PHE A 60 11.94 15.89 -11.50
C PHE A 60 12.78 17.18 -11.50
N LYS A 61 13.43 17.46 -12.61
CA LYS A 61 14.29 18.65 -12.74
C LYS A 61 13.49 19.94 -12.72
N GLN A 62 12.41 20.03 -13.50
CA GLN A 62 11.57 21.23 -13.60
C GLN A 62 10.89 21.58 -12.28
N ASN A 63 10.48 20.58 -11.49
CA ASN A 63 9.85 20.76 -10.19
C ASN A 63 10.89 20.78 -9.04
N ASN A 64 12.19 20.64 -9.32
CA ASN A 64 13.26 20.58 -8.33
C ASN A 64 12.97 19.57 -7.20
N ILE A 65 12.53 18.37 -7.57
CA ILE A 65 12.15 17.33 -6.60
C ILE A 65 13.39 16.83 -5.86
N LYS A 66 13.35 16.85 -4.53
CA LYS A 66 14.44 16.41 -3.65
C LYS A 66 14.07 15.17 -2.83
N LEU A 67 12.80 14.90 -2.70
CA LEU A 67 12.28 13.77 -1.91
C LEU A 67 11.12 13.13 -2.66
N LEU A 68 11.17 11.83 -2.81
CA LEU A 68 10.07 10.99 -3.26
C LEU A 68 9.50 10.24 -2.06
N VAL A 69 8.22 10.45 -1.77
CA VAL A 69 7.48 9.67 -0.78
C VAL A 69 6.55 8.71 -1.51
N THR A 70 6.67 7.44 -1.24
CA THR A 70 5.83 6.39 -1.82
C THR A 70 5.05 5.66 -0.75
N VAL A 71 3.80 5.32 -1.05
CA VAL A 71 2.90 4.62 -0.10
C VAL A 71 2.35 3.37 -0.79
N GLY A 72 2.65 2.19 -0.25
CA GLY A 72 2.20 0.94 -0.87
C GLY A 72 2.81 -0.31 -0.25
N GLY A 73 2.62 -1.45 -0.90
CA GLY A 73 3.15 -2.74 -0.50
C GLY A 73 4.56 -3.00 -1.03
N ASP A 74 4.96 -4.26 -1.01
CA ASP A 74 6.28 -4.75 -1.40
C ASP A 74 6.69 -4.34 -2.82
N ASP A 75 5.83 -4.57 -3.81
CA ASP A 75 6.08 -4.14 -5.20
C ASP A 75 6.34 -2.63 -5.32
N THR A 76 5.65 -1.83 -4.50
CA THR A 76 5.85 -0.37 -4.47
C THR A 76 7.21 -0.01 -3.88
N ALA A 77 7.61 -0.68 -2.79
CA ALA A 77 8.90 -0.50 -2.16
C ALA A 77 10.05 -0.85 -3.12
N SER A 78 9.94 -1.99 -3.79
CA SER A 78 10.90 -2.45 -4.80
C SER A 78 11.05 -1.44 -5.95
N THR A 79 9.94 -0.94 -6.48
CA THR A 79 9.95 0.07 -7.55
C THR A 79 10.54 1.40 -7.08
N ALA A 80 10.25 1.83 -5.84
CA ALA A 80 10.85 3.03 -5.25
C ALA A 80 12.38 2.95 -5.20
N ASN A 81 12.92 1.81 -4.80
CA ASN A 81 14.36 1.56 -4.80
C ASN A 81 14.97 1.60 -6.21
N ARG A 82 14.29 1.02 -7.20
CA ARG A 82 14.72 1.09 -8.61
C ARG A 82 14.75 2.53 -9.13
N ILE A 83 13.74 3.34 -8.80
CA ILE A 83 13.68 4.77 -9.17
C ILE A 83 14.86 5.51 -8.54
N ALA A 84 15.13 5.31 -7.25
CA ALA A 84 16.25 5.98 -6.58
C ALA A 84 17.60 5.65 -7.25
N LYS A 85 17.86 4.37 -7.53
CA LYS A 85 19.08 3.93 -8.23
C LYS A 85 19.18 4.49 -9.65
N PHE A 86 18.09 4.52 -10.39
CA PHE A 86 18.04 5.09 -11.73
C PHE A 86 18.37 6.60 -11.72
N LEU A 87 17.76 7.35 -10.79
CA LEU A 87 18.02 8.79 -10.65
C LEU A 87 19.46 9.07 -10.22
N GLU A 88 20.04 8.25 -9.35
CA GLU A 88 21.47 8.33 -8.98
C GLU A 88 22.37 8.11 -10.21
N ALA A 89 22.10 7.08 -11.01
CA ALA A 89 22.83 6.81 -12.25
C ALA A 89 22.71 7.95 -13.29
N LYS A 90 21.60 8.69 -13.28
CA LYS A 90 21.36 9.88 -14.11
C LYS A 90 21.90 11.18 -13.49
N GLN A 91 22.73 11.09 -12.44
CA GLN A 91 23.31 12.22 -11.71
C GLN A 91 22.27 13.19 -11.12
N TYR A 92 21.12 12.65 -10.73
CA TYR A 92 20.05 13.38 -10.05
C TYR A 92 19.61 12.62 -8.79
N PRO A 93 20.48 12.48 -7.78
CA PRO A 93 20.14 11.75 -6.56
C PRO A 93 19.05 12.49 -5.76
N ILE A 94 18.08 11.74 -5.25
CA ILE A 94 17.02 12.24 -4.37
C ILE A 94 16.91 11.36 -3.12
N ALA A 95 16.36 11.92 -2.06
CA ALA A 95 15.91 11.11 -0.93
C ALA A 95 14.66 10.31 -1.30
N ASN A 96 14.53 9.11 -0.75
CA ASN A 96 13.36 8.26 -0.95
C ASN A 96 12.86 7.73 0.40
N ILE A 97 11.57 7.90 0.67
CA ILE A 97 10.90 7.36 1.85
C ILE A 97 9.75 6.51 1.37
N HIS A 98 9.69 5.27 1.87
CA HIS A 98 8.58 4.36 1.62
C HIS A 98 7.74 4.18 2.88
N VAL A 99 6.42 4.38 2.75
CA VAL A 99 5.44 4.10 3.80
C VAL A 99 4.78 2.75 3.50
N PRO A 100 5.00 1.73 4.33
CA PRO A 100 4.50 0.39 4.10
C PRO A 100 2.99 0.32 4.33
N LYS A 101 2.21 0.20 3.25
CA LYS A 101 0.75 0.10 3.23
C LYS A 101 0.33 -1.22 2.60
N THR A 102 -0.10 -2.14 3.44
CA THR A 102 -0.74 -3.41 3.04
C THR A 102 -1.61 -3.91 4.18
N ILE A 103 -2.66 -4.66 3.87
CA ILE A 103 -3.47 -5.36 4.87
C ILE A 103 -2.88 -6.72 5.25
N ASP A 104 -1.91 -7.22 4.50
CA ASP A 104 -1.30 -8.54 4.68
C ASP A 104 -0.34 -8.56 5.87
N ASN A 105 0.21 -7.41 6.25
CA ASN A 105 1.19 -7.24 7.34
C ASN A 105 2.44 -8.11 7.14
N ASP A 106 2.86 -8.27 5.88
CA ASP A 106 3.92 -9.19 5.44
C ASP A 106 5.25 -8.50 5.14
N LEU A 107 5.39 -7.22 5.49
CA LEU A 107 6.64 -6.48 5.31
C LEU A 107 7.54 -6.56 6.56
N PRO A 108 8.87 -6.64 6.40
CA PRO A 108 9.82 -6.76 7.50
C PRO A 108 9.99 -5.43 8.23
N LEU A 109 9.02 -5.06 9.06
CA LEU A 109 9.05 -3.88 9.91
C LEU A 109 9.62 -4.22 11.29
N PRO A 110 10.06 -3.20 12.06
CA PRO A 110 10.45 -3.40 13.45
C PRO A 110 9.34 -4.09 14.26
N ALA A 111 9.73 -4.92 15.24
CA ALA A 111 8.80 -5.70 16.03
C ALA A 111 7.70 -4.81 16.65
N GLY A 112 6.46 -5.25 16.53
CA GLY A 112 5.28 -4.54 17.04
C GLY A 112 4.75 -3.41 16.16
N MET A 113 5.38 -3.12 15.00
CA MET A 113 4.89 -2.11 14.07
C MET A 113 4.08 -2.78 12.95
N PRO A 114 2.76 -2.64 12.92
CA PRO A 114 1.95 -3.16 11.82
C PRO A 114 2.06 -2.26 10.59
N THR A 115 1.82 -2.84 9.41
CA THR A 115 1.66 -2.08 8.17
C THR A 115 0.39 -1.23 8.19
N PHE A 116 0.40 -0.10 7.49
CA PHE A 116 -0.78 0.73 7.31
C PHE A 116 -1.90 -0.07 6.61
N GLY A 117 -3.08 -0.08 7.21
CA GLY A 117 -4.24 -0.79 6.70
C GLY A 117 -4.51 -2.15 7.39
N TYR A 118 -3.52 -2.80 7.98
CA TYR A 118 -3.70 -4.09 8.65
C TYR A 118 -4.73 -4.00 9.79
N GLN A 119 -4.56 -3.07 10.73
CA GLN A 119 -5.49 -2.92 11.86
C GLN A 119 -6.91 -2.55 11.42
N SER A 120 -7.03 -1.68 10.41
CA SER A 120 -8.34 -1.32 9.85
C SER A 120 -9.03 -2.52 9.21
N ALA A 121 -8.29 -3.31 8.42
CA ALA A 121 -8.81 -4.52 7.79
C ALA A 121 -9.20 -5.58 8.83
N LYS A 122 -8.36 -5.79 9.84
CA LYS A 122 -8.65 -6.70 10.95
C LYS A 122 -9.93 -6.30 11.69
N ASN A 123 -10.08 -5.02 12.02
CA ASN A 123 -11.28 -4.53 12.72
C ASN A 123 -12.53 -4.70 11.87
N ALA A 124 -12.50 -4.31 10.60
CA ALA A 124 -13.63 -4.48 9.68
C ALA A 124 -13.97 -5.97 9.49
N GLY A 125 -12.97 -6.82 9.28
CA GLY A 125 -13.14 -8.27 9.16
C GLY A 125 -13.71 -8.91 10.42
N SER A 126 -13.32 -8.41 11.60
CA SER A 126 -13.85 -8.93 12.87
C SER A 126 -15.34 -8.60 13.08
N VAL A 127 -15.83 -7.49 12.56
CA VAL A 127 -17.27 -7.17 12.58
C VAL A 127 -18.05 -8.18 11.74
N ILE A 128 -17.58 -8.43 10.52
CA ILE A 128 -18.19 -9.41 9.60
C ILE A 128 -18.06 -10.83 10.19
N GLY A 129 -16.89 -11.18 10.69
CA GLY A 129 -16.60 -12.49 11.26
C GLY A 129 -17.50 -12.84 12.45
N ARG A 130 -17.79 -11.88 13.32
CA ARG A 130 -18.75 -12.09 14.43
C ARG A 130 -20.16 -12.35 13.93
N ALA A 131 -20.61 -11.68 12.88
CA ALA A 131 -21.92 -11.94 12.27
C ALA A 131 -22.00 -13.38 11.74
N VAL A 132 -20.97 -13.81 11.01
CA VAL A 132 -20.87 -15.19 10.49
C VAL A 132 -20.82 -16.21 11.63
N TYR A 133 -20.09 -15.95 12.70
CA TYR A 133 -20.04 -16.82 13.87
C TYR A 133 -21.40 -17.00 14.54
N ASN A 134 -22.15 -15.90 14.70
CA ASN A 134 -23.50 -15.95 15.27
C ASN A 134 -24.47 -16.71 14.36
N ASP A 135 -24.36 -16.55 13.05
CA ASP A 135 -25.18 -17.27 12.08
C ASP A 135 -24.85 -18.77 12.11
N ALA A 136 -23.58 -19.14 12.18
CA ALA A 136 -23.16 -20.54 12.33
C ALA A 136 -23.78 -21.21 13.58
N ARG A 137 -23.77 -20.50 14.71
CA ARG A 137 -24.36 -21.00 15.97
C ARG A 137 -25.89 -21.15 15.87
N THR A 138 -26.53 -20.24 15.19
CA THR A 138 -28.01 -20.21 15.10
C THR A 138 -28.52 -21.24 14.09
N SER A 139 -27.87 -21.36 12.96
CA SER A 139 -28.26 -22.27 11.86
C SER A 139 -27.69 -23.68 12.01
N ALA A 140 -26.77 -23.90 12.95
CA ALA A 140 -26.01 -25.13 13.11
C ALA A 140 -25.23 -25.55 11.82
N ASN A 141 -24.85 -24.56 11.01
CA ASN A 141 -24.07 -24.77 9.78
C ASN A 141 -22.58 -24.52 10.00
N TRP A 142 -21.79 -25.15 9.16
CA TRP A 142 -20.35 -24.86 9.05
C TRP A 142 -20.13 -23.74 8.05
N PHE A 143 -19.24 -22.81 8.40
CA PHE A 143 -18.79 -21.75 7.52
C PHE A 143 -17.29 -21.77 7.40
N VAL A 144 -16.80 -21.59 6.19
CA VAL A 144 -15.37 -21.34 5.90
C VAL A 144 -15.21 -19.88 5.50
N VAL A 145 -14.43 -19.15 6.27
CA VAL A 145 -14.15 -17.71 6.04
C VAL A 145 -12.73 -17.58 5.52
N ALA A 146 -12.59 -17.13 4.29
CA ALA A 146 -11.28 -16.85 3.70
C ALA A 146 -10.92 -15.37 3.90
N ALA A 147 -9.76 -15.11 4.48
CA ALA A 147 -9.17 -13.77 4.56
C ALA A 147 -8.03 -13.64 3.54
N MET A 148 -7.81 -12.43 3.05
CA MET A 148 -6.64 -12.12 2.23
C MET A 148 -5.36 -12.20 3.05
N GLY A 149 -4.21 -12.30 2.38
CA GLY A 149 -2.91 -12.34 3.07
C GLY A 149 -1.77 -12.79 2.16
N ARG A 150 -2.06 -13.15 0.90
CA ARG A 150 -1.10 -13.75 -0.03
C ARG A 150 -0.48 -15.00 0.61
N SER A 151 0.78 -14.92 1.06
CA SER A 151 1.51 -16.00 1.72
C SER A 151 1.65 -15.80 3.24
N ALA A 152 0.97 -14.80 3.80
CA ALA A 152 0.99 -14.49 5.23
C ALA A 152 -0.40 -14.67 5.87
N GLY A 153 -0.43 -15.32 7.03
CA GLY A 153 -1.65 -15.62 7.77
C GLY A 153 -2.08 -14.55 8.78
N HIS A 154 -1.37 -13.43 8.88
CA HIS A 154 -1.61 -12.41 9.92
C HIS A 154 -3.04 -11.92 9.98
N LEU A 155 -3.66 -11.63 8.83
CA LEU A 155 -5.03 -11.11 8.79
C LEU A 155 -6.05 -12.20 9.16
N ALA A 156 -5.90 -13.42 8.63
CA ALA A 156 -6.73 -14.56 8.97
C ALA A 156 -6.67 -14.88 10.46
N PHE A 157 -5.44 -14.92 11.03
CA PHE A 157 -5.23 -15.14 12.45
C PHE A 157 -5.85 -14.02 13.31
N GLY A 158 -5.62 -12.78 12.92
CA GLY A 158 -6.13 -11.61 13.66
C GLY A 158 -7.66 -11.56 13.72
N ILE A 159 -8.34 -11.84 12.60
CA ILE A 159 -9.81 -11.88 12.52
C ILE A 159 -10.36 -13.10 13.28
N GLY A 160 -9.83 -14.29 13.01
CA GLY A 160 -10.30 -15.52 13.62
C GLY A 160 -10.16 -15.51 15.14
N SER A 161 -9.02 -15.04 15.66
CA SER A 161 -8.78 -14.89 17.10
C SER A 161 -9.74 -13.88 17.74
N ALA A 162 -9.96 -12.73 17.09
CA ALA A 162 -10.89 -11.70 17.59
C ALA A 162 -12.35 -12.17 17.60
N CYS A 163 -12.70 -13.14 16.76
CA CYS A 163 -14.05 -13.72 16.65
C CYS A 163 -14.19 -15.03 17.43
N HIS A 164 -13.14 -15.52 18.09
CA HIS A 164 -13.11 -16.82 18.80
C HIS A 164 -13.48 -17.99 17.88
N TYR A 165 -12.97 -18.01 16.65
CA TYR A 165 -13.21 -19.13 15.74
C TYR A 165 -12.55 -20.40 16.30
N PRO A 166 -13.21 -21.55 16.19
CA PRO A 166 -12.72 -22.80 16.75
C PRO A 166 -11.48 -23.34 16.01
N MET A 167 -11.30 -22.92 14.76
CA MET A 167 -10.14 -23.31 13.94
C MET A 167 -9.71 -22.12 13.09
N ILE A 168 -8.41 -21.88 13.04
CA ILE A 168 -7.75 -20.89 12.19
C ILE A 168 -6.60 -21.60 11.49
N VAL A 169 -6.62 -21.60 10.16
CA VAL A 169 -5.57 -22.20 9.33
C VAL A 169 -4.83 -21.10 8.61
N ILE A 170 -3.53 -21.06 8.73
CA ILE A 170 -2.66 -20.02 8.15
C ILE A 170 -1.50 -20.67 7.37
N PRO A 171 -0.93 -20.00 6.37
CA PRO A 171 0.19 -20.53 5.58
C PRO A 171 1.40 -20.96 6.43
N GLU A 172 1.67 -20.25 7.51
CA GLU A 172 2.81 -20.49 8.40
C GLU A 172 2.74 -21.84 9.16
N MET A 173 1.64 -22.56 9.06
CA MET A 173 1.46 -23.90 9.67
C MET A 173 2.01 -25.02 8.79
N PHE A 174 2.39 -24.73 7.53
CA PHE A 174 2.85 -25.68 6.53
C PHE A 174 4.19 -25.26 5.92
#